data_4abac070855abdd3faf316cbef8a2121
#
_entry.id   4abac070855abdd3faf316cbef8a2121
#
_cell.length_a   1.000
_cell.length_b   1.000
_cell.length_c   1.000
_cell.angle_alpha   90.00
_cell.angle_beta   90.00
_cell.angle_gamma   90.00
#
_symmetry.space_group_name_H-M   'P 1'
#
loop_
_entity.id
_entity.type
_entity.pdbx_description
1 polymer ?
#
loop_
_entity_poly.entity_id
_entity_poly.type
_entity_poly.pdbx_seq_one_letter_code
_entity_poly.pdbx_strand_id
1 'polypeptide(L)'
;NGKLTGILGTVLDTVQEKYEITIKAVPCSTGEQMNEALQSGEIDIAGPIIQDFYIQEQFQVVLTDAIFDITPVVIYKGKEYSSCLSTIAVTETSLYSELMVSLLFPDAEIKQYGTQEECLEAVANGKVGATVIPSSKINLLNESPLTKSLSFAEMAKRQELAMFTTRENRRAATIINKAIDQSSNILNGVVLAQNSVSEKKMTLQDVFAEYGGLAVGVSF
;
A
#
# COMPACT_ATOMS: atom_id res chain seq x y z
N ASN A 1 0.76 -12.73 -18.99
CA ASN A 1 -0.20 -13.21 -17.98
C ASN A 1 0.41 -12.95 -16.61
N GLY A 2 0.23 -11.72 -16.08
CA GLY A 2 0.67 -11.40 -14.73
C GLY A 2 -0.29 -12.02 -13.71
N LYS A 3 0.08 -13.15 -13.11
CA LYS A 3 -0.65 -13.65 -11.96
C LYS A 3 -0.34 -12.74 -10.78
N LEU A 4 -1.38 -12.25 -10.12
CA LEU A 4 -1.24 -11.52 -8.87
C LEU A 4 -0.68 -12.48 -7.80
N THR A 5 0.31 -12.04 -7.05
CA THR A 5 0.96 -12.83 -6.00
C THR A 5 0.83 -12.12 -4.66
N GLY A 6 1.29 -12.76 -3.59
CA GLY A 6 1.21 -12.20 -2.25
C GLY A 6 -0.19 -12.25 -1.65
N ILE A 7 -0.43 -11.43 -0.63
CA ILE A 7 -1.67 -11.42 0.16
C ILE A 7 -2.89 -11.11 -0.71
N LEU A 8 -2.81 -10.06 -1.54
CA LEU A 8 -3.89 -9.71 -2.47
C LEU A 8 -4.18 -10.83 -3.46
N GLY A 9 -3.13 -11.44 -4.04
CA GLY A 9 -3.28 -12.59 -4.92
C GLY A 9 -4.04 -13.73 -4.26
N THR A 10 -3.75 -14.04 -3.01
CA THR A 10 -4.44 -15.10 -2.24
C THR A 10 -5.94 -14.81 -2.08
N VAL A 11 -6.32 -13.57 -1.73
CA VAL A 11 -7.73 -13.19 -1.61
C VAL A 11 -8.44 -13.31 -2.96
N LEU A 12 -7.82 -12.81 -4.02
CA LEU A 12 -8.40 -12.81 -5.36
C LEU A 12 -8.46 -14.21 -5.97
N ASP A 13 -7.46 -15.07 -5.74
CA ASP A 13 -7.52 -16.50 -6.12
C ASP A 13 -8.71 -17.17 -5.39
N THR A 14 -8.97 -16.86 -4.12
CA THR A 14 -10.13 -17.38 -3.38
C THR A 14 -11.44 -16.93 -4.01
N VAL A 15 -11.55 -15.68 -4.47
CA VAL A 15 -12.73 -15.17 -5.20
C VAL A 15 -12.94 -15.98 -6.48
N GLN A 16 -11.89 -16.15 -7.29
CA GLN A 16 -11.98 -16.90 -8.55
C GLN A 16 -12.42 -18.35 -8.34
N GLU A 17 -11.80 -19.03 -7.38
CA GLU A 17 -12.04 -20.46 -7.15
C GLU A 17 -13.42 -20.74 -6.55
N LYS A 18 -13.87 -19.92 -5.60
CA LYS A 18 -15.10 -20.20 -4.85
C LYS A 18 -16.36 -19.61 -5.45
N TYR A 19 -16.23 -18.49 -6.16
CA TYR A 19 -17.39 -17.79 -6.73
C TYR A 19 -17.47 -17.89 -8.24
N GLU A 20 -16.54 -18.61 -8.89
CA GLU A 20 -16.46 -18.78 -10.35
C GLU A 20 -16.40 -17.42 -11.08
N ILE A 21 -15.78 -16.42 -10.44
CA ILE A 21 -15.64 -15.07 -10.94
C ILE A 21 -14.29 -14.93 -11.64
N THR A 22 -14.31 -14.46 -12.89
CA THR A 22 -13.05 -14.14 -13.60
C THR A 22 -12.53 -12.79 -13.12
N ILE A 23 -11.31 -12.75 -12.63
CA ILE A 23 -10.63 -11.53 -12.22
C ILE A 23 -9.64 -11.10 -13.30
N LYS A 24 -9.76 -9.85 -13.72
CA LYS A 24 -8.82 -9.19 -14.62
C LYS A 24 -8.11 -8.08 -13.86
N ALA A 25 -6.78 -8.19 -13.73
CA ALA A 25 -5.97 -7.12 -13.16
C ALA A 25 -5.76 -6.00 -14.19
N VAL A 26 -6.04 -4.77 -13.78
CA VAL A 26 -5.81 -3.56 -14.56
C VAL A 26 -4.75 -2.73 -13.82
N PRO A 27 -3.54 -2.56 -14.38
CA PRO A 27 -2.51 -1.75 -13.74
C PRO A 27 -2.85 -0.27 -13.85
N CYS A 28 -2.79 0.44 -12.74
CA CYS A 28 -2.90 1.89 -12.69
C CYS A 28 -1.61 2.47 -12.13
N SER A 29 -1.07 3.49 -12.79
CA SER A 29 0.21 4.10 -12.41
C SER A 29 0.07 5.16 -11.32
N THR A 30 -1.14 5.74 -11.18
CA THR A 30 -1.43 6.79 -10.20
C THR A 30 -2.77 6.55 -9.52
N GLY A 31 -2.97 7.18 -8.35
CA GLY A 31 -4.26 7.18 -7.66
C GLY A 31 -5.38 7.83 -8.47
N GLU A 32 -5.04 8.84 -9.28
CA GLU A 32 -6.00 9.51 -10.17
C GLU A 32 -6.51 8.54 -11.26
N GLN A 33 -5.61 7.86 -11.96
CA GLN A 33 -5.99 6.83 -12.95
C GLN A 33 -6.84 5.72 -12.32
N MET A 34 -6.50 5.29 -11.13
CA MET A 34 -7.27 4.29 -10.38
C MET A 34 -8.68 4.78 -10.08
N ASN A 35 -8.82 6.03 -9.63
CA ASN A 35 -10.12 6.63 -9.35
C ASN A 35 -10.95 6.81 -10.63
N GLU A 36 -10.36 7.29 -11.72
CA GLU A 36 -11.03 7.43 -13.00
C GLU A 36 -11.54 6.09 -13.54
N ALA A 37 -10.70 5.05 -13.52
CA ALA A 37 -11.08 3.70 -13.94
C ALA A 37 -12.22 3.13 -13.08
N LEU A 38 -12.22 3.41 -11.77
CA LEU A 38 -13.29 3.00 -10.85
C LEU A 38 -14.59 3.77 -11.13
N GLN A 39 -14.54 5.08 -11.33
CA GLN A 39 -15.71 5.91 -11.59
C GLN A 39 -16.32 5.64 -12.97
N SER A 40 -15.50 5.31 -13.96
CA SER A 40 -15.97 4.92 -15.31
C SER A 40 -16.54 3.50 -15.37
N GLY A 41 -16.33 2.68 -14.35
CA GLY A 41 -16.70 1.27 -14.33
C GLY A 41 -15.77 0.37 -15.15
N GLU A 42 -14.59 0.85 -15.54
CA GLU A 42 -13.55 0.03 -16.18
C GLU A 42 -13.02 -1.03 -15.19
N ILE A 43 -12.98 -0.69 -13.91
CA ILE A 43 -12.66 -1.59 -12.80
C ILE A 43 -13.78 -1.58 -11.77
N ASP A 44 -14.03 -2.72 -11.16
CA ASP A 44 -15.07 -2.89 -10.13
C ASP A 44 -14.56 -2.61 -8.72
N ILE A 45 -13.29 -2.86 -8.48
CA ILE A 45 -12.65 -2.69 -7.17
C ILE A 45 -11.19 -2.32 -7.33
N ALA A 46 -10.68 -1.50 -6.44
CA ALA A 46 -9.32 -0.97 -6.45
C ALA A 46 -8.64 -1.17 -5.10
N GLY A 47 -7.33 -1.00 -5.04
CA GLY A 47 -6.57 -1.05 -3.80
C GLY A 47 -5.12 -1.52 -4.00
N PRO A 48 -4.35 -1.60 -2.90
CA PRO A 48 -4.79 -1.34 -1.51
C PRO A 48 -4.88 0.15 -1.16
N ILE A 49 -5.70 0.45 -0.15
CA ILE A 49 -5.84 1.77 0.47
C ILE A 49 -5.90 1.61 1.99
N ILE A 50 -5.60 2.66 2.75
CA ILE A 50 -5.73 2.63 4.20
C ILE A 50 -7.21 2.50 4.58
N GLN A 51 -7.53 1.56 5.46
CA GLN A 51 -8.87 1.38 6.01
C GLN A 51 -9.13 2.44 7.07
N ASP A 52 -9.72 3.55 6.66
CA ASP A 52 -10.05 4.66 7.53
C ASP A 52 -11.39 5.28 7.14
N PHE A 53 -12.23 5.58 8.13
CA PHE A 53 -13.55 6.15 7.90
C PHE A 53 -13.49 7.53 7.22
N TYR A 54 -12.50 8.34 7.56
CA TYR A 54 -12.31 9.65 6.93
C TYR A 54 -12.03 9.50 5.42
N ILE A 55 -11.19 8.53 5.03
CA ILE A 55 -10.91 8.21 3.63
C ILE A 55 -12.19 7.76 2.92
N GLN A 56 -12.97 6.87 3.54
CA GLN A 56 -14.24 6.40 2.98
C GLN A 56 -15.20 7.55 2.68
N GLU A 57 -15.34 8.49 3.60
CA GLU A 57 -16.24 9.64 3.43
C GLU A 57 -15.66 10.68 2.45
N GLN A 58 -14.37 10.97 2.52
CA GLN A 58 -13.72 11.93 1.65
C GLN A 58 -13.81 11.53 0.17
N PHE A 59 -13.56 10.26 -0.12
CA PHE A 59 -13.56 9.74 -1.49
C PHE A 59 -14.90 9.15 -1.92
N GLN A 60 -15.93 9.15 -1.06
CA GLN A 60 -17.26 8.60 -1.33
C GLN A 60 -17.22 7.14 -1.80
N VAL A 61 -16.33 6.35 -1.23
CA VAL A 61 -16.10 4.93 -1.54
C VAL A 61 -16.65 4.02 -0.45
N VAL A 62 -16.69 2.73 -0.74
CA VAL A 62 -16.93 1.64 0.22
C VAL A 62 -15.64 0.87 0.38
N LEU A 63 -15.14 0.76 1.60
CA LEU A 63 -13.98 -0.05 1.93
C LEU A 63 -14.38 -1.50 2.21
N THR A 64 -13.51 -2.44 1.87
CA THR A 64 -13.62 -3.81 2.35
C THR A 64 -13.17 -3.92 3.80
N ASP A 65 -13.30 -5.10 4.38
CA ASP A 65 -12.59 -5.45 5.60
C ASP A 65 -11.08 -5.40 5.34
N ALA A 66 -10.29 -5.24 6.41
CA ALA A 66 -8.84 -5.20 6.29
C ALA A 66 -8.29 -6.52 5.77
N ILE A 67 -7.41 -6.45 4.78
CA ILE A 67 -6.75 -7.61 4.20
C ILE A 67 -5.47 -7.92 4.98
N PHE A 68 -4.72 -6.88 5.34
CA PHE A 68 -3.49 -6.97 6.14
C PHE A 68 -3.19 -5.62 6.79
N ASP A 69 -2.32 -5.65 7.78
CA ASP A 69 -1.82 -4.45 8.43
C ASP A 69 -0.36 -4.19 8.08
N ILE A 70 0.03 -2.93 8.10
CA ILE A 70 1.41 -2.47 7.94
C ILE A 70 1.83 -1.66 9.16
N THR A 71 3.10 -1.78 9.53
CA THR A 71 3.73 -0.89 10.51
C THR A 71 4.48 0.20 9.74
N PRO A 72 4.05 1.47 9.82
CA PRO A 72 4.78 2.55 9.20
C PRO A 72 6.13 2.79 9.88
N VAL A 73 7.16 3.07 9.09
CA VAL A 73 8.49 3.43 9.56
C VAL A 73 8.88 4.76 8.99
N VAL A 74 9.19 5.70 9.87
CA VAL A 74 9.73 7.01 9.50
C VAL A 74 11.23 6.88 9.29
N ILE A 75 11.71 7.30 8.13
CA ILE A 75 13.13 7.38 7.79
C ILE A 75 13.51 8.85 7.75
N TYR A 76 14.53 9.22 8.51
CA TYR A 76 14.91 10.62 8.71
C TYR A 76 16.42 10.75 8.93
N LYS A 77 16.92 11.99 8.91
CA LYS A 77 18.31 12.29 9.22
C LYS A 77 18.39 13.06 10.53
N GLY A 78 19.09 12.50 11.52
CA GLY A 78 19.24 13.15 12.82
C GLY A 78 18.99 12.23 14.00
N LYS A 79 18.77 12.84 15.18
CA LYS A 79 18.61 12.10 16.43
C LYS A 79 17.14 11.77 16.75
N GLU A 80 16.22 12.67 16.39
CA GLU A 80 14.81 12.54 16.71
C GLU A 80 13.95 12.83 15.47
N TYR A 81 13.04 11.92 15.13
CA TYR A 81 12.18 12.08 13.95
C TYR A 81 11.16 13.21 14.12
N SER A 82 10.71 13.49 15.34
CA SER A 82 9.71 14.54 15.60
C SER A 82 10.12 15.92 15.09
N SER A 83 11.40 16.22 15.04
CA SER A 83 11.93 17.48 14.49
C SER A 83 12.01 17.52 12.96
N CYS A 84 11.75 16.39 12.30
CA CYS A 84 11.94 16.23 10.86
C CYS A 84 10.62 16.10 10.08
N LEU A 85 9.46 16.22 10.72
CA LEU A 85 8.15 15.90 10.16
C LEU A 85 7.47 17.06 9.41
N SER A 86 8.09 18.22 9.31
CA SER A 86 7.49 19.39 8.62
C SER A 86 7.35 19.19 7.11
N THR A 87 8.22 18.35 6.52
CA THR A 87 8.22 18.07 5.08
C THR A 87 8.52 16.59 4.87
N ILE A 88 7.63 15.86 4.23
CA ILE A 88 7.73 14.40 4.06
C ILE A 88 7.69 14.03 2.58
N ALA A 89 8.65 13.21 2.16
CA ALA A 89 8.70 12.67 0.80
C ALA A 89 7.81 11.43 0.67
N VAL A 90 7.06 11.34 -0.43
CA VAL A 90 6.27 10.17 -0.84
C VAL A 90 6.52 9.87 -2.31
N THR A 91 6.25 8.64 -2.74
CA THR A 91 6.33 8.28 -4.16
C THR A 91 5.01 8.61 -4.87
N GLU A 92 5.08 9.25 -6.04
CA GLU A 92 3.87 9.59 -6.86
C GLU A 92 3.06 8.35 -7.25
N THR A 93 3.68 7.19 -7.36
CA THR A 93 3.02 5.93 -7.75
C THR A 93 2.28 5.23 -6.62
N SER A 94 2.33 5.76 -5.40
CA SER A 94 1.78 5.09 -4.22
C SER A 94 0.71 5.92 -3.52
N LEU A 95 -0.55 5.74 -3.94
CA LEU A 95 -1.70 6.40 -3.31
C LEU A 95 -1.74 6.19 -1.78
N TYR A 96 -1.50 4.97 -1.32
CA TYR A 96 -1.55 4.70 0.12
C TYR A 96 -0.44 5.41 0.91
N SER A 97 0.72 5.67 0.29
CA SER A 97 1.83 6.39 0.96
C SER A 97 1.47 7.85 1.23
N GLU A 98 0.85 8.52 0.28
CA GLU A 98 0.37 9.90 0.45
C GLU A 98 -0.73 9.96 1.51
N LEU A 99 -1.74 9.09 1.42
CA LEU A 99 -2.83 9.02 2.40
C LEU A 99 -2.32 8.66 3.80
N MET A 100 -1.36 7.75 3.90
CA MET A 100 -0.74 7.38 5.17
C MET A 100 -0.04 8.57 5.81
N VAL A 101 0.72 9.34 5.04
CA VAL A 101 1.40 10.55 5.53
C VAL A 101 0.38 11.59 5.96
N SER A 102 -0.65 11.85 5.16
CA SER A 102 -1.72 12.81 5.48
C SER A 102 -2.46 12.46 6.78
N LEU A 103 -2.69 11.17 7.04
CA LEU A 103 -3.36 10.71 8.27
C LEU A 103 -2.45 10.73 9.50
N LEU A 104 -1.18 10.38 9.34
CA LEU A 104 -0.23 10.31 10.45
C LEU A 104 0.37 11.68 10.80
N PHE A 105 0.52 12.55 9.81
CA PHE A 105 1.20 13.84 9.90
C PHE A 105 0.41 14.91 9.16
N PRO A 106 -0.77 15.31 9.65
CA PRO A 106 -1.69 16.20 8.93
C PRO A 106 -1.12 17.62 8.68
N ASP A 107 -0.13 18.03 9.47
CA ASP A 107 0.53 19.33 9.33
C ASP A 107 1.77 19.29 8.43
N ALA A 108 2.14 18.12 7.88
CA ALA A 108 3.31 17.98 7.06
C ALA A 108 3.06 18.45 5.61
N GLU A 109 4.03 19.16 5.05
CA GLU A 109 4.10 19.41 3.62
C GLU A 109 4.54 18.11 2.90
N ILE A 110 3.71 17.60 2.00
CA ILE A 110 4.04 16.40 1.21
C ILE A 110 4.76 16.79 -0.06
N LYS A 111 5.91 16.16 -0.33
CA LYS A 111 6.66 16.29 -1.58
C LYS A 111 6.72 14.96 -2.30
N GLN A 112 6.24 14.95 -3.53
CA GLN A 112 6.20 13.77 -4.38
C GLN A 112 7.52 13.59 -5.15
N TYR A 113 7.95 12.32 -5.29
CA TYR A 113 9.13 11.89 -6.03
C TYR A 113 8.78 10.66 -6.87
N GLY A 114 9.48 10.47 -7.98
CA GLY A 114 9.21 9.36 -8.89
C GLY A 114 9.50 7.97 -8.29
N THR A 115 10.52 7.89 -7.43
CA THR A 115 10.97 6.61 -6.85
C THR A 115 11.24 6.71 -5.35
N GLN A 116 11.23 5.54 -4.68
CA GLN A 116 11.60 5.45 -3.27
C GLN A 116 13.06 5.84 -3.03
N GLU A 117 13.96 5.58 -3.98
CA GLU A 117 15.37 5.97 -3.89
C GLU A 117 15.52 7.48 -3.91
N GLU A 118 14.79 8.18 -4.77
CA GLU A 118 14.75 9.65 -4.79
C GLU A 118 14.21 10.24 -3.48
N CYS A 119 13.20 9.59 -2.86
CA CYS A 119 12.73 9.97 -1.53
C CYS A 119 13.86 9.88 -0.49
N LEU A 120 14.61 8.76 -0.49
CA LEU A 120 15.74 8.56 0.43
C LEU A 120 16.87 9.56 0.18
N GLU A 121 17.20 9.83 -1.07
CA GLU A 121 18.18 10.85 -1.44
C GLU A 121 17.77 12.25 -0.97
N ALA A 122 16.49 12.57 -1.11
CA ALA A 122 15.96 13.86 -0.65
C ALA A 122 16.10 14.01 0.87
N VAL A 123 15.85 12.94 1.65
CA VAL A 123 16.08 12.92 3.10
C VAL A 123 17.57 13.02 3.43
N ALA A 124 18.41 12.21 2.79
CA ALA A 124 19.85 12.18 3.03
C ALA A 124 20.52 13.55 2.75
N ASN A 125 20.03 14.25 1.72
CA ASN A 125 20.50 15.57 1.31
C ASN A 125 19.81 16.73 2.06
N GLY A 126 18.86 16.44 2.97
CA GLY A 126 18.14 17.46 3.74
C GLY A 126 17.17 18.33 2.92
N LYS A 127 16.72 17.87 1.74
CA LYS A 127 15.69 18.53 0.93
C LYS A 127 14.29 18.38 1.53
N VAL A 128 14.09 17.28 2.25
CA VAL A 128 12.89 16.98 3.06
C VAL A 128 13.35 16.43 4.41
N GLY A 129 12.49 16.50 5.40
CA GLY A 129 12.82 16.04 6.75
C GLY A 129 12.75 14.52 6.91
N ALA A 130 11.77 13.88 6.27
CA ALA A 130 11.53 12.44 6.41
C ALA A 130 10.90 11.83 5.14
N THR A 131 10.88 10.49 5.11
CA THR A 131 9.97 9.68 4.28
C THR A 131 9.38 8.56 5.13
N VAL A 132 8.23 8.01 4.73
CA VAL A 132 7.54 6.94 5.46
C VAL A 132 7.33 5.75 4.56
N ILE A 133 7.70 4.57 5.06
CA ILE A 133 7.57 3.30 4.33
C ILE A 133 6.97 2.23 5.24
N PRO A 134 6.40 1.15 4.70
CA PRO A 134 6.10 -0.05 5.48
C PRO A 134 7.35 -0.72 6.04
N SER A 135 7.26 -1.28 7.24
CA SER A 135 8.38 -2.00 7.89
C SER A 135 8.91 -3.17 7.05
N SER A 136 8.05 -3.83 6.27
CA SER A 136 8.43 -4.92 5.35
C SER A 136 9.43 -4.50 4.27
N LYS A 137 9.53 -3.20 3.96
CA LYS A 137 10.48 -2.66 2.98
C LYS A 137 11.86 -2.30 3.57
N ILE A 138 12.04 -2.31 4.90
CA ILE A 138 13.29 -1.90 5.55
C ILE A 138 14.47 -2.76 5.09
N ASN A 139 14.28 -4.07 5.00
CA ASN A 139 15.36 -4.99 4.62
C ASN A 139 15.88 -4.72 3.20
N LEU A 140 15.03 -4.27 2.29
CA LEU A 140 15.42 -3.91 0.93
C LEU A 140 16.29 -2.64 0.90
N LEU A 141 16.07 -1.75 1.87
CA LEU A 141 16.81 -0.50 1.98
C LEU A 141 18.16 -0.66 2.68
N ASN A 142 18.33 -1.69 3.52
CA ASN A 142 19.58 -1.92 4.25
C ASN A 142 20.80 -2.15 3.35
N GLU A 143 20.59 -2.51 2.10
CA GLU A 143 21.66 -2.67 1.09
C GLU A 143 22.05 -1.34 0.43
N SER A 144 21.25 -0.27 0.57
CA SER A 144 21.55 1.03 -0.03
C SER A 144 22.62 1.79 0.80
N PRO A 145 23.67 2.33 0.16
CA PRO A 145 24.64 3.18 0.84
C PRO A 145 24.04 4.43 1.49
N LEU A 146 22.91 4.91 0.98
CA LEU A 146 22.20 6.09 1.48
C LEU A 146 21.68 5.87 2.90
N THR A 147 21.25 4.64 3.22
CA THR A 147 20.65 4.32 4.53
C THR A 147 21.63 4.37 5.68
N LYS A 148 22.95 4.26 5.42
CA LYS A 148 23.98 4.33 6.45
C LYS A 148 24.00 5.66 7.23
N SER A 149 23.48 6.73 6.63
CA SER A 149 23.42 8.07 7.23
C SER A 149 22.04 8.42 7.77
N LEU A 150 21.08 7.51 7.66
CA LEU A 150 19.68 7.72 8.02
C LEU A 150 19.32 6.93 9.29
N SER A 151 18.34 7.43 10.00
CA SER A 151 17.74 6.81 11.17
C SER A 151 16.34 6.30 10.84
N PHE A 152 15.88 5.29 11.58
CA PHE A 152 14.60 4.61 11.39
C PHE A 152 13.82 4.63 12.71
N ALA A 153 12.54 5.00 12.64
CA ALA A 153 11.64 4.96 13.78
C ALA A 153 10.33 4.27 13.39
N GLU A 154 10.05 3.12 13.99
CA GLU A 154 8.76 2.45 13.83
C GLU A 154 7.65 3.21 14.55
N MET A 155 6.51 3.37 13.88
CA MET A 155 5.33 3.96 14.46
C MET A 155 4.58 2.93 15.31
N ALA A 156 4.09 3.35 16.48
CA ALA A 156 3.31 2.47 17.34
C ALA A 156 1.95 2.10 16.75
N LYS A 157 1.36 2.99 15.95
CA LYS A 157 0.06 2.76 15.31
C LYS A 157 0.27 2.04 13.98
N ARG A 158 -0.22 0.80 13.89
CA ARG A 158 -0.35 0.08 12.62
C ARG A 158 -1.44 0.69 11.76
N GLN A 159 -1.33 0.49 10.46
CA GLN A 159 -2.33 0.89 9.48
C GLN A 159 -2.89 -0.36 8.82
N GLU A 160 -4.20 -0.49 8.84
CA GLU A 160 -4.93 -1.56 8.16
C GLU A 160 -5.12 -1.17 6.69
N LEU A 161 -4.91 -2.13 5.79
CA LEU A 161 -5.09 -1.94 4.37
C LEU A 161 -6.28 -2.75 3.86
N ALA A 162 -7.11 -2.11 3.04
CA ALA A 162 -8.32 -2.64 2.45
C ALA A 162 -8.35 -2.41 0.94
N MET A 163 -9.29 -3.02 0.25
CA MET A 163 -9.70 -2.61 -1.09
C MET A 163 -10.88 -1.65 -1.00
N PHE A 164 -11.20 -0.98 -2.10
CA PHE A 164 -12.31 -0.04 -2.15
C PHE A 164 -13.04 -0.09 -3.48
N THR A 165 -14.32 0.28 -3.45
CA THR A 165 -15.20 0.35 -4.62
C THR A 165 -16.13 1.55 -4.52
N THR A 166 -16.88 1.84 -5.58
CA THR A 166 -17.91 2.88 -5.54
C THR A 166 -19.08 2.47 -4.64
N ARG A 167 -19.87 3.45 -4.18
CA ARG A 167 -21.09 3.19 -3.39
C ARG A 167 -22.14 2.40 -4.17
N GLU A 168 -22.17 2.55 -5.50
CA GLU A 168 -23.06 1.84 -6.41
C GLU A 168 -22.68 0.37 -6.53
N ASN A 169 -21.37 0.06 -6.51
CA ASN A 169 -20.86 -1.31 -6.68
C ASN A 169 -20.44 -1.98 -5.35
N ARG A 170 -21.13 -1.69 -4.24
CA ARG A 170 -20.87 -2.31 -2.93
C ARG A 170 -20.90 -3.85 -2.92
N ARG A 171 -21.49 -4.48 -3.95
CA ARG A 171 -21.47 -5.93 -4.10
C ARG A 171 -20.05 -6.47 -4.25
N ALA A 172 -19.17 -5.75 -4.95
CA ALA A 172 -17.77 -6.13 -5.10
C ALA A 172 -17.09 -6.20 -3.72
N ALA A 173 -17.26 -5.17 -2.87
CA ALA A 173 -16.72 -5.19 -1.51
C ALA A 173 -17.28 -6.37 -0.69
N THR A 174 -18.58 -6.68 -0.81
CA THR A 174 -19.19 -7.82 -0.10
C THR A 174 -18.58 -9.16 -0.51
N ILE A 175 -18.27 -9.35 -1.79
CA ILE A 175 -17.65 -10.57 -2.29
C ILE A 175 -16.23 -10.70 -1.76
N ILE A 176 -15.46 -9.60 -1.78
CA ILE A 176 -14.10 -9.59 -1.26
C ILE A 176 -14.10 -9.86 0.25
N ASN A 177 -15.00 -9.24 1.05
CA ASN A 177 -15.10 -9.50 2.48
C ASN A 177 -15.34 -10.99 2.79
N LYS A 178 -16.24 -11.62 2.05
CA LYS A 178 -16.46 -13.06 2.19
C LYS A 178 -15.21 -13.89 1.84
N ALA A 179 -14.42 -13.45 0.86
CA ALA A 179 -13.18 -14.11 0.52
C ALA A 179 -12.10 -13.90 1.59
N ILE A 180 -12.02 -12.71 2.18
CA ILE A 180 -11.13 -12.40 3.31
C ILE A 180 -11.44 -13.32 4.49
N ASP A 181 -12.70 -13.41 4.91
CA ASP A 181 -13.15 -14.29 5.99
C ASP A 181 -12.74 -15.75 5.76
N GLN A 182 -12.93 -16.23 4.54
CA GLN A 182 -12.64 -17.62 4.18
C GLN A 182 -11.13 -17.90 4.00
N SER A 183 -10.35 -16.85 3.74
CA SER A 183 -8.90 -16.93 3.53
C SER A 183 -8.10 -16.64 4.80
N SER A 184 -8.73 -16.26 5.90
CA SER A 184 -8.08 -15.76 7.13
C SER A 184 -6.95 -16.68 7.63
N ASN A 185 -7.13 -17.99 7.61
CA ASN A 185 -6.09 -18.95 8.01
C ASN A 185 -4.90 -18.98 7.03
N ILE A 186 -5.19 -18.84 5.72
CA ILE A 186 -4.16 -18.82 4.66
C ILE A 186 -3.41 -17.50 4.72
N LEU A 187 -4.13 -16.39 4.89
CA LEU A 187 -3.54 -15.04 4.99
C LEU A 187 -2.57 -14.94 6.16
N ASN A 188 -2.94 -15.47 7.34
CA ASN A 188 -2.03 -15.54 8.48
C ASN A 188 -0.75 -16.33 8.15
N GLY A 189 -0.87 -17.43 7.42
CA GLY A 189 0.27 -18.22 6.94
C GLY A 189 1.16 -17.46 5.95
N VAL A 190 0.56 -16.71 5.01
CA VAL A 190 1.28 -15.89 4.02
C VAL A 190 2.00 -14.74 4.68
N VAL A 191 1.36 -14.02 5.62
CA VAL A 191 1.97 -12.93 6.39
C VAL A 191 3.15 -13.44 7.21
N LEU A 192 3.01 -14.59 7.89
CA LEU A 192 4.10 -15.20 8.63
C LEU A 192 5.25 -15.63 7.70
N ALA A 193 4.95 -16.20 6.54
CA ALA A 193 5.96 -16.60 5.56
C ALA A 193 6.70 -15.39 4.98
N GLN A 194 6.01 -14.29 4.67
CA GLN A 194 6.64 -13.05 4.19
C GLN A 194 7.55 -12.42 5.26
N ASN A 195 7.15 -12.45 6.51
CA ASN A 195 7.98 -11.96 7.61
C ASN A 195 9.16 -12.88 7.94
N SER A 196 9.08 -14.17 7.62
CA SER A 196 10.15 -15.15 7.86
C SER A 196 11.13 -15.30 6.69
N VAL A 197 10.76 -14.89 5.47
CA VAL A 197 11.61 -14.95 4.26
C VAL A 197 12.50 -13.69 4.16
N SER A 198 13.16 -13.33 5.24
CA SER A 198 14.22 -12.29 5.29
C SER A 198 15.49 -12.67 4.50
N GLU A 199 15.53 -13.82 3.82
CA GLU A 199 16.75 -14.32 3.13
C GLU A 199 16.62 -14.48 1.61
N LYS A 200 15.47 -14.21 0.98
CA LYS A 200 15.39 -14.22 -0.49
C LYS A 200 15.47 -12.79 -1.05
N LYS A 201 16.50 -12.52 -1.83
CA LYS A 201 16.65 -11.29 -2.63
C LYS A 201 15.40 -11.08 -3.49
N MET A 202 14.47 -10.28 -3.00
CA MET A 202 13.41 -9.73 -3.84
C MET A 202 14.00 -8.55 -4.63
N THR A 203 13.75 -8.53 -5.93
CA THR A 203 14.15 -7.37 -6.74
C THR A 203 13.19 -6.20 -6.47
N LEU A 204 13.65 -4.96 -6.69
CA LEU A 204 12.80 -3.76 -6.57
C LEU A 204 11.53 -3.88 -7.44
N GLN A 205 11.60 -4.57 -8.58
CA GLN A 205 10.45 -4.85 -9.44
C GLN A 205 9.40 -5.74 -8.76
N ASP A 206 9.82 -6.72 -7.98
CA ASP A 206 8.89 -7.59 -7.22
C ASP A 206 8.15 -6.80 -6.14
N VAL A 207 8.82 -5.83 -5.53
CA VAL A 207 8.23 -4.94 -4.50
C VAL A 207 7.26 -3.93 -5.13
N PHE A 208 7.56 -3.40 -6.30
CA PHE A 208 6.63 -2.52 -7.04
C PHE A 208 5.39 -3.27 -7.54
N ALA A 209 5.53 -4.54 -7.94
CA ALA A 209 4.40 -5.39 -8.31
C ALA A 209 3.49 -5.72 -7.12
N GLU A 210 4.04 -5.75 -5.90
CA GLU A 210 3.30 -6.13 -4.70
C GLU A 210 2.57 -4.95 -4.03
N TYR A 211 3.05 -3.71 -4.18
CA TYR A 211 2.51 -2.52 -3.50
C TYR A 211 2.34 -1.28 -4.38
N GLY A 212 2.71 -1.34 -5.64
CA GLY A 212 2.38 -0.32 -6.63
C GLY A 212 0.91 -0.41 -6.99
N GLY A 213 0.20 0.72 -7.02
CA GLY A 213 -1.23 0.83 -7.23
C GLY A 213 -1.82 -0.13 -8.25
N LEU A 214 -2.26 -1.30 -7.80
CA LEU A 214 -2.98 -2.29 -8.58
C LEU A 214 -4.47 -2.00 -8.43
N ALA A 215 -5.07 -1.55 -9.50
CA ALA A 215 -6.51 -1.62 -9.66
C ALA A 215 -6.87 -3.03 -10.15
N VAL A 216 -7.80 -3.67 -9.51
CA VAL A 216 -8.28 -4.99 -9.87
C VAL A 216 -9.70 -4.84 -10.42
N GLY A 217 -9.86 -5.10 -11.71
CA GLY A 217 -11.16 -5.23 -12.34
C GLY A 217 -11.75 -6.61 -12.05
N VAL A 218 -12.92 -6.65 -11.44
CA VAL A 218 -13.73 -7.86 -11.29
C VAL A 218 -14.91 -7.72 -12.23
N SER A 219 -14.96 -8.58 -13.28
CA SER A 219 -16.11 -8.71 -14.15
C SER A 219 -17.01 -9.83 -13.61
N PHE A 220 -18.30 -9.53 -13.44
CA PHE A 220 -19.33 -10.47 -13.01
C PHE A 220 -20.07 -11.06 -14.21
#